data_330d0c1d07d8c8724b2b7004ebfe22e2
#
_entry.id   330d0c1d07d8c8724b2b7004ebfe22e2
#
_cell.length_a   1.000
_cell.length_b   1.000
_cell.length_c   1.000
_cell.angle_alpha   90.00
_cell.angle_beta   90.00
_cell.angle_gamma   90.00
#
_symmetry.space_group_name_H-M   'P 1'
#
loop_
_entity.id
_entity.type
_entity.pdbx_description
1 polymer ?
#
loop_
_entity_poly.entity_id
_entity_poly.type
_entity_poly.pdbx_seq_one_letter_code
_entity_poly.pdbx_strand_id
1 'polypeptide(L)'
;MARRKTYLQNAALLTACGLVLRVLGMGFRVVLSSYLGGEGMGLYQLILAVYMVFVSLATAGINVASARLAAQSLARGRGMAATLRGLCGTALLFGCCAMLLQMLLAEPAARYLLHDTRAILALQILAPSLPFMAAAGAVRGCFLAARRVHPNVIAQLIEQIIRMAIAIAALRVLAQWGAGYGCAAVVLGSTVSEGISCALMFAFAAKTPEFARRADEPLQPYTQKELYVIVLPVEGSRLLASGLQAIESSLIPYTLALYTGSRADAMAQYGSLKGMALPLLFFPFSVLSALSGLLMPEITRAHTKGDTAATRRLVFTMLKVTGAFSLAAGTGFVLFGAPLASFIYRDAEVGEYVRILGFVAPFMYLESMVDGVLKGLGEQLATFYYSLADSIFRIAAIWLLLPRYGMAAFLGIMITSNLFTFTLNLTRMLHCIQKPPPKKEAA
;
A
#
# COMPACT_ATOMS: atom_id res chain seq x y z
N MET A 1 23.58 -15.97 -20.08
CA MET A 1 22.16 -16.32 -20.33
C MET A 1 21.43 -16.85 -19.11
N ALA A 2 21.98 -17.75 -18.31
CA ALA A 2 21.31 -18.33 -17.11
C ALA A 2 20.84 -17.28 -16.08
N ARG A 3 21.67 -16.29 -15.73
CA ARG A 3 21.29 -15.20 -14.79
C ARG A 3 20.09 -14.34 -15.25
N ARG A 4 19.93 -14.12 -16.57
CA ARG A 4 18.80 -13.37 -17.14
C ARG A 4 17.52 -14.19 -17.07
N LYS A 5 17.60 -15.50 -17.32
CA LYS A 5 16.46 -16.43 -17.22
C LYS A 5 15.91 -16.50 -15.80
N THR A 6 16.79 -16.66 -14.80
CA THR A 6 16.40 -16.67 -13.37
C THR A 6 15.77 -15.34 -12.94
N TYR A 7 16.30 -14.20 -13.39
CA TYR A 7 15.72 -12.90 -13.09
C TYR A 7 14.28 -12.76 -13.64
N LEU A 8 14.07 -13.13 -14.91
CA LEU A 8 12.75 -13.10 -15.53
C LEU A 8 11.76 -14.06 -14.85
N GLN A 9 12.21 -15.26 -14.48
CA GLN A 9 11.38 -16.21 -13.73
C GLN A 9 10.97 -15.68 -12.36
N ASN A 10 11.89 -15.09 -11.62
CA ASN A 10 11.60 -14.48 -10.31
C ASN A 10 10.63 -13.28 -10.45
N ALA A 11 10.81 -12.44 -11.45
CA ALA A 11 9.91 -11.32 -11.72
C ALA A 11 8.51 -11.82 -12.10
N ALA A 12 8.42 -12.81 -12.98
CA ALA A 12 7.15 -13.43 -13.37
C ALA A 12 6.43 -14.06 -12.18
N LEU A 13 7.16 -14.78 -11.31
CA LEU A 13 6.60 -15.40 -10.10
C LEU A 13 6.04 -14.34 -9.13
N LEU A 14 6.79 -13.26 -8.87
CA LEU A 14 6.32 -12.16 -8.03
C LEU A 14 5.06 -11.47 -8.61
N THR A 15 5.06 -11.27 -9.92
CA THR A 15 3.91 -10.69 -10.64
C THR A 15 2.69 -11.58 -10.55
N ALA A 16 2.84 -12.88 -10.82
CA ALA A 16 1.75 -13.86 -10.73
C ALA A 16 1.19 -13.96 -9.30
N CYS A 17 2.08 -14.04 -8.30
CA CYS A 17 1.68 -14.01 -6.90
C CYS A 17 0.91 -12.74 -6.56
N GLY A 18 1.40 -11.57 -6.98
CA GLY A 18 0.72 -10.29 -6.76
C GLY A 18 -0.69 -10.26 -7.36
N LEU A 19 -0.90 -10.83 -8.55
CA LEU A 19 -2.22 -10.95 -9.16
C LEU A 19 -3.14 -11.89 -8.37
N VAL A 20 -2.64 -13.06 -7.97
CA VAL A 20 -3.41 -14.02 -7.14
C VAL A 20 -3.84 -13.38 -5.83
N LEU A 21 -2.92 -12.69 -5.13
CA LEU A 21 -3.23 -11.99 -3.88
C LEU A 21 -4.28 -10.90 -4.06
N ARG A 22 -4.31 -10.21 -5.20
CA ARG A 22 -5.32 -9.18 -5.50
C ARG A 22 -6.69 -9.78 -5.77
N VAL A 23 -6.75 -10.90 -6.49
CA VAL A 23 -8.01 -11.64 -6.70
C VAL A 23 -8.55 -12.14 -5.35
N LEU A 24 -7.71 -12.79 -4.54
CA LEU A 24 -8.09 -13.23 -3.20
C LEU A 24 -8.53 -12.06 -2.31
N GLY A 25 -7.79 -10.95 -2.35
CA GLY A 25 -8.13 -9.74 -1.59
C GLY A 25 -9.46 -9.13 -2.00
N MET A 26 -9.77 -9.13 -3.31
CA MET A 26 -11.07 -8.65 -3.81
C MET A 26 -12.21 -9.58 -3.36
N GLY A 27 -12.06 -10.89 -3.53
CA GLY A 27 -13.05 -11.87 -3.03
C GLY A 27 -13.27 -11.75 -1.52
N PHE A 28 -12.19 -11.53 -0.76
CA PHE A 28 -12.29 -11.30 0.68
C PHE A 28 -13.10 -10.04 1.02
N ARG A 29 -12.89 -8.93 0.30
CA ARG A 29 -13.68 -7.70 0.50
C ARG A 29 -15.17 -7.89 0.23
N VAL A 30 -15.52 -8.68 -0.78
CA VAL A 30 -16.93 -9.05 -1.05
C VAL A 30 -17.53 -9.81 0.13
N VAL A 31 -16.79 -10.76 0.69
CA VAL A 31 -17.23 -11.47 1.91
C VAL A 31 -17.35 -10.51 3.10
N LEU A 32 -16.35 -9.64 3.30
CA LEU A 32 -16.41 -8.65 4.40
C LEU A 32 -17.64 -7.75 4.27
N SER A 33 -17.93 -7.23 3.08
CA SER A 33 -19.06 -6.35 2.85
C SER A 33 -20.40 -7.02 3.17
N SER A 34 -20.53 -8.32 2.92
CA SER A 34 -21.75 -9.06 3.22
C SER A 34 -22.02 -9.24 4.73
N TYR A 35 -20.96 -9.25 5.56
CA TYR A 35 -21.09 -9.34 7.03
C TYR A 35 -21.13 -7.96 7.71
N LEU A 36 -20.36 -7.00 7.22
CA LEU A 36 -20.18 -5.71 7.88
C LEU A 36 -21.15 -4.63 7.38
N GLY A 37 -21.70 -4.78 6.17
CA GLY A 37 -22.48 -3.74 5.50
C GLY A 37 -21.64 -2.50 5.18
N GLY A 38 -22.28 -1.43 4.69
CA GLY A 38 -21.62 -0.17 4.36
C GLY A 38 -21.01 0.51 5.59
N GLU A 39 -21.76 0.61 6.68
CA GLU A 39 -21.28 1.25 7.92
C GLU A 39 -20.06 0.54 8.51
N GLY A 40 -20.10 -0.78 8.64
CA GLY A 40 -18.96 -1.56 9.15
C GLY A 40 -17.75 -1.50 8.22
N MET A 41 -17.95 -1.47 6.90
CA MET A 41 -16.87 -1.28 5.94
C MET A 41 -16.24 0.11 6.08
N GLY A 42 -17.04 1.15 6.34
CA GLY A 42 -16.55 2.50 6.63
C GLY A 42 -15.69 2.54 7.89
N LEU A 43 -16.17 1.97 8.99
CA LEU A 43 -15.42 1.85 10.24
C LEU A 43 -14.11 1.08 10.04
N TYR A 44 -14.14 -0.02 9.31
CA TYR A 44 -12.95 -0.80 8.98
C TYR A 44 -11.90 0.02 8.19
N GLN A 45 -12.32 0.82 7.20
CA GLN A 45 -11.41 1.70 6.44
C GLN A 45 -10.79 2.78 7.34
N LEU A 46 -11.52 3.33 8.29
CA LEU A 46 -11.00 4.29 9.26
C LEU A 46 -9.95 3.66 10.18
N ILE A 47 -10.25 2.46 10.70
CA ILE A 47 -9.29 1.70 11.52
C ILE A 47 -7.99 1.45 10.75
N LEU A 48 -8.09 1.03 9.48
CA LEU A 48 -6.93 0.81 8.63
C LEU A 48 -6.15 2.10 8.35
N ALA A 49 -6.82 3.24 8.16
CA ALA A 49 -6.16 4.51 7.91
C ALA A 49 -5.27 4.93 9.10
N VAL A 50 -5.77 4.81 10.32
CA VAL A 50 -4.98 5.06 11.55
C VAL A 50 -3.89 4.03 11.72
N TYR A 51 -4.19 2.75 11.53
CA TYR A 51 -3.22 1.67 11.64
C TYR A 51 -2.03 1.86 10.68
N MET A 52 -2.25 2.36 9.45
CA MET A 52 -1.18 2.61 8.48
C MET A 52 -0.15 3.64 8.94
N VAL A 53 -0.51 4.57 9.82
CA VAL A 53 0.45 5.49 10.46
C VAL A 53 1.44 4.71 11.32
N PHE A 54 0.93 3.80 12.15
CA PHE A 54 1.78 2.97 13.02
C PHE A 54 2.55 1.90 12.23
N VAL A 55 1.98 1.36 11.15
CA VAL A 55 2.70 0.49 10.20
C VAL A 55 3.88 1.22 9.59
N SER A 56 3.71 2.48 9.16
CA SER A 56 4.83 3.29 8.67
C SER A 56 5.91 3.37 9.73
N LEU A 57 5.57 3.76 10.96
CA LEU A 57 6.52 3.86 12.07
C LEU A 57 7.21 2.52 12.39
N ALA A 58 6.47 1.41 12.40
CA ALA A 58 7.00 0.09 12.72
C ALA A 58 7.97 -0.43 11.66
N THR A 59 7.62 -0.26 10.38
CA THR A 59 8.42 -0.80 9.28
C THR A 59 9.60 0.09 8.89
N ALA A 60 9.52 1.40 9.17
CA ALA A 60 10.60 2.41 9.14
C ALA A 60 11.58 2.23 7.97
N GLY A 61 11.11 1.86 6.77
CA GLY A 61 11.99 1.59 5.63
C GLY A 61 12.95 0.39 5.83
N ILE A 62 12.78 -0.39 6.89
CA ILE A 62 13.64 -1.52 7.28
C ILE A 62 13.75 -2.54 6.14
N ASN A 63 12.68 -2.82 5.42
CA ASN A 63 12.72 -3.75 4.28
C ASN A 63 13.71 -3.28 3.18
N VAL A 64 13.73 -1.98 2.87
CA VAL A 64 14.64 -1.37 1.89
C VAL A 64 16.08 -1.38 2.43
N ALA A 65 16.26 -0.98 3.68
CA ALA A 65 17.56 -0.99 4.33
C ALA A 65 18.13 -2.41 4.42
N SER A 66 17.30 -3.39 4.77
CA SER A 66 17.68 -4.81 4.83
C SER A 66 18.12 -5.34 3.48
N ALA A 67 17.37 -5.04 2.41
CA ALA A 67 17.76 -5.45 1.06
C ALA A 67 19.11 -4.83 0.66
N ARG A 68 19.34 -3.55 0.97
CA ARG A 68 20.59 -2.85 0.62
C ARG A 68 21.79 -3.34 1.44
N LEU A 69 21.68 -3.41 2.77
CA LEU A 69 22.77 -3.81 3.66
C LEU A 69 23.12 -5.29 3.51
N ALA A 70 22.14 -6.18 3.32
CA ALA A 70 22.36 -7.58 3.02
C ALA A 70 23.06 -7.77 1.66
N ALA A 71 22.67 -7.02 0.63
CA ALA A 71 23.35 -7.06 -0.67
C ALA A 71 24.79 -6.59 -0.58
N GLN A 72 25.09 -5.56 0.23
CA GLN A 72 26.46 -5.12 0.49
C GLN A 72 27.29 -6.17 1.23
N SER A 73 26.73 -6.86 2.23
CA SER A 73 27.39 -7.95 2.94
C SER A 73 27.73 -9.12 2.01
N LEU A 74 26.79 -9.51 1.15
CA LEU A 74 27.03 -10.54 0.12
C LEU A 74 28.10 -10.13 -0.89
N ALA A 75 28.09 -8.87 -1.34
CA ALA A 75 29.11 -8.37 -2.29
C ALA A 75 30.52 -8.36 -1.70
N ARG A 76 30.65 -8.22 -0.37
CA ARG A 76 31.91 -8.32 0.37
C ARG A 76 32.30 -9.76 0.73
N GLY A 77 31.56 -10.76 0.25
CA GLY A 77 31.79 -12.17 0.55
C GLY A 77 31.49 -12.58 2.00
N ARG A 78 30.83 -11.70 2.77
CA ARG A 78 30.45 -11.95 4.18
C ARG A 78 29.12 -12.71 4.24
N GLY A 79 28.91 -13.46 5.34
CA GLY A 79 27.62 -14.07 5.64
C GLY A 79 26.55 -13.03 5.97
N MET A 80 25.29 -13.45 5.98
CA MET A 80 24.18 -12.56 6.29
C MET A 80 23.63 -12.71 7.72
N ALA A 81 24.11 -13.66 8.51
CA ALA A 81 23.55 -13.97 9.82
C ALA A 81 23.68 -12.79 10.81
N ALA A 82 24.84 -12.14 10.87
CA ALA A 82 25.05 -10.99 11.75
C ALA A 82 24.25 -9.77 11.27
N THR A 83 24.21 -9.53 9.95
CA THR A 83 23.40 -8.48 9.33
C THR A 83 21.91 -8.67 9.65
N LEU A 84 21.40 -9.90 9.48
CA LEU A 84 20.00 -10.22 9.76
C LEU A 84 19.68 -10.01 11.24
N ARG A 85 20.53 -10.47 12.17
CA ARG A 85 20.29 -10.28 13.61
C ARG A 85 20.24 -8.82 14.01
N GLY A 86 21.17 -8.00 13.54
CA GLY A 86 21.17 -6.58 13.82
C GLY A 86 19.92 -5.87 13.25
N LEU A 87 19.55 -6.20 12.02
CA LEU A 87 18.35 -5.64 11.38
C LEU A 87 17.06 -6.09 12.07
N CYS A 88 16.94 -7.35 12.46
CA CYS A 88 15.80 -7.85 13.23
C CYS A 88 15.70 -7.20 14.61
N GLY A 89 16.84 -6.99 15.30
CA GLY A 89 16.85 -6.28 16.58
C GLY A 89 16.31 -4.85 16.44
N THR A 90 16.79 -4.12 15.44
CA THR A 90 16.29 -2.76 15.16
C THR A 90 14.82 -2.77 14.73
N ALA A 91 14.43 -3.73 13.87
CA ALA A 91 13.04 -3.89 13.43
C ALA A 91 12.09 -4.15 14.60
N LEU A 92 12.47 -5.06 15.50
CA LEU A 92 11.70 -5.34 16.71
C LEU A 92 11.59 -4.13 17.63
N LEU A 93 12.68 -3.36 17.78
CA LEU A 93 12.64 -2.13 18.57
C LEU A 93 11.61 -1.14 18.01
N PHE A 94 11.68 -0.81 16.72
CA PHE A 94 10.70 0.08 16.08
C PHE A 94 9.28 -0.51 16.12
N GLY A 95 9.14 -1.80 15.86
CA GLY A 95 7.85 -2.49 15.92
C GLY A 95 7.22 -2.47 17.32
N CYS A 96 8.01 -2.75 18.37
CA CYS A 96 7.53 -2.69 19.76
C CYS A 96 7.22 -1.25 20.20
N CYS A 97 8.04 -0.26 19.81
CA CYS A 97 7.73 1.14 20.07
C CYS A 97 6.42 1.57 19.39
N ALA A 98 6.22 1.19 18.13
CA ALA A 98 4.99 1.48 17.40
C ALA A 98 3.78 0.76 18.02
N MET A 99 3.93 -0.50 18.46
CA MET A 99 2.90 -1.25 19.17
C MET A 99 2.48 -0.55 20.46
N LEU A 100 3.45 -0.18 21.31
CA LEU A 100 3.16 0.51 22.56
C LEU A 100 2.49 1.87 22.30
N LEU A 101 2.99 2.63 21.32
CA LEU A 101 2.41 3.90 20.93
C LEU A 101 0.98 3.74 20.42
N GLN A 102 0.71 2.72 19.58
CA GLN A 102 -0.64 2.42 19.09
C GLN A 102 -1.56 2.02 20.23
N MET A 103 -1.11 1.20 21.19
CA MET A 103 -1.91 0.82 22.36
C MET A 103 -2.27 2.04 23.21
N LEU A 104 -1.31 2.93 23.47
CA LEU A 104 -1.53 4.16 24.24
C LEU A 104 -2.45 5.15 23.51
N LEU A 105 -2.29 5.25 22.20
CA LEU A 105 -3.05 6.21 21.38
C LEU A 105 -4.35 5.62 20.80
N ALA A 106 -4.66 4.34 20.99
CA ALA A 106 -5.87 3.72 20.45
C ALA A 106 -7.16 4.42 20.92
N GLU A 107 -7.28 4.72 22.20
CA GLU A 107 -8.43 5.42 22.76
C GLU A 107 -8.48 6.90 22.34
N PRO A 108 -7.42 7.71 22.47
CA PRO A 108 -7.41 9.08 21.94
C PRO A 108 -7.69 9.15 20.44
N ALA A 109 -7.09 8.28 19.63
CA ALA A 109 -7.32 8.24 18.20
C ALA A 109 -8.79 7.91 17.86
N ALA A 110 -9.38 6.92 18.54
CA ALA A 110 -10.77 6.56 18.32
C ALA A 110 -11.72 7.69 18.75
N ARG A 111 -11.48 8.35 19.88
CA ARG A 111 -12.36 9.40 20.42
C ARG A 111 -12.21 10.73 19.68
N TYR A 112 -10.98 11.21 19.47
CA TYR A 112 -10.72 12.56 18.97
C TYR A 112 -10.46 12.64 17.47
N LEU A 113 -9.88 11.59 16.86
CA LEU A 113 -9.59 11.58 15.43
C LEU A 113 -10.71 10.90 14.67
N LEU A 114 -11.06 9.66 15.02
CA LEU A 114 -12.11 8.90 14.34
C LEU A 114 -13.52 9.29 14.81
N HIS A 115 -13.65 9.89 15.98
CA HIS A 115 -14.91 10.19 16.66
C HIS A 115 -15.79 8.93 16.84
N ASP A 116 -15.22 7.72 16.86
CA ASP A 116 -15.94 6.45 16.98
C ASP A 116 -15.23 5.49 17.92
N THR A 117 -15.78 5.33 19.12
CA THR A 117 -15.20 4.46 20.17
C THR A 117 -15.23 2.99 19.83
N ARG A 118 -16.05 2.56 18.86
CA ARG A 118 -16.09 1.17 18.37
C ARG A 118 -14.78 0.72 17.71
N ALA A 119 -13.92 1.68 17.31
CA ALA A 119 -12.60 1.41 16.73
C ALA A 119 -11.55 0.98 17.76
N ILE A 120 -11.74 1.28 19.07
CA ILE A 120 -10.72 1.05 20.13
C ILE A 120 -10.26 -0.40 20.16
N LEU A 121 -11.19 -1.33 20.27
CA LEU A 121 -10.89 -2.76 20.37
C LEU A 121 -10.11 -3.25 19.13
N ALA A 122 -10.52 -2.83 17.94
CA ALA A 122 -9.87 -3.23 16.71
C ALA A 122 -8.45 -2.67 16.60
N LEU A 123 -8.21 -1.40 16.99
CA LEU A 123 -6.87 -0.80 17.04
C LEU A 123 -5.96 -1.52 18.05
N GLN A 124 -6.49 -1.89 19.21
CA GLN A 124 -5.72 -2.64 20.21
C GLN A 124 -5.35 -4.06 19.73
N ILE A 125 -6.27 -4.76 19.04
CA ILE A 125 -6.01 -6.09 18.45
C ILE A 125 -4.96 -6.00 17.33
N LEU A 126 -4.91 -4.91 16.57
CA LEU A 126 -3.91 -4.72 15.52
C LEU A 126 -2.51 -4.41 16.05
N ALA A 127 -2.38 -3.81 17.22
CA ALA A 127 -1.10 -3.35 17.73
C ALA A 127 -0.03 -4.47 17.81
N PRO A 128 -0.30 -5.68 18.29
CA PRO A 128 0.68 -6.77 18.33
C PRO A 128 1.17 -7.25 16.96
N SER A 129 0.49 -6.92 15.84
CA SER A 129 0.96 -7.27 14.50
C SER A 129 2.20 -6.47 14.08
N LEU A 130 2.41 -5.26 14.63
CA LEU A 130 3.47 -4.35 14.23
C LEU A 130 4.89 -4.91 14.42
N PRO A 131 5.29 -5.49 15.58
CA PRO A 131 6.60 -6.09 15.72
C PRO A 131 6.79 -7.31 14.80
N PHE A 132 5.74 -8.12 14.57
CA PHE A 132 5.82 -9.24 13.64
C PHE A 132 6.03 -8.77 12.19
N MET A 133 5.29 -7.74 11.76
CA MET A 133 5.44 -7.16 10.44
C MET A 133 6.83 -6.54 10.23
N ALA A 134 7.35 -5.81 11.21
CA ALA A 134 8.68 -5.22 11.16
C ALA A 134 9.77 -6.28 11.04
N ALA A 135 9.75 -7.31 11.90
CA ALA A 135 10.70 -8.41 11.88
C ALA A 135 10.64 -9.23 10.58
N ALA A 136 9.44 -9.59 10.13
CA ALA A 136 9.24 -10.25 8.84
C ALA A 136 9.75 -9.41 7.68
N GLY A 137 9.56 -8.08 7.73
CA GLY A 137 10.07 -7.12 6.74
C GLY A 137 11.60 -7.15 6.62
N ALA A 138 12.32 -7.23 7.73
CA ALA A 138 13.78 -7.37 7.73
C ALA A 138 14.23 -8.67 7.04
N VAL A 139 13.59 -9.80 7.36
CA VAL A 139 13.89 -11.10 6.74
C VAL A 139 13.56 -11.11 5.25
N ARG A 140 12.38 -10.55 4.86
CA ARG A 140 11.96 -10.41 3.44
C ARG A 140 12.98 -9.60 2.63
N GLY A 141 13.51 -8.51 3.20
CA GLY A 141 14.55 -7.69 2.56
C GLY A 141 15.84 -8.49 2.33
N CYS A 142 16.28 -9.29 3.29
CA CYS A 142 17.45 -10.14 3.16
C CYS A 142 17.26 -11.25 2.10
N PHE A 143 16.09 -11.88 2.01
CA PHE A 143 15.78 -12.83 0.95
C PHE A 143 15.78 -12.18 -0.44
N LEU A 144 15.31 -10.94 -0.55
CA LEU A 144 15.35 -10.18 -1.79
C LEU A 144 16.80 -9.91 -2.22
N ALA A 145 17.68 -9.54 -1.28
CA ALA A 145 19.11 -9.38 -1.51
C ALA A 145 19.77 -10.68 -2.00
N ALA A 146 19.40 -11.83 -1.40
CA ALA A 146 19.85 -13.15 -1.81
C ALA A 146 19.25 -13.63 -3.15
N ARG A 147 18.35 -12.85 -3.77
CA ARG A 147 17.59 -13.20 -4.98
C ARG A 147 16.74 -14.47 -4.84
N ARG A 148 16.37 -14.82 -3.61
CA ARG A 148 15.48 -15.94 -3.29
C ARG A 148 14.07 -15.40 -3.02
N VAL A 149 13.24 -15.38 -4.06
CA VAL A 149 11.87 -14.81 -3.94
C VAL A 149 10.83 -15.82 -3.47
N HIS A 150 11.07 -17.12 -3.63
CA HIS A 150 10.14 -18.19 -3.27
C HIS A 150 9.66 -18.13 -1.81
N PRO A 151 10.52 -17.96 -0.78
CA PRO A 151 10.08 -17.86 0.60
C PRO A 151 9.10 -16.70 0.83
N ASN A 152 9.37 -15.54 0.20
CA ASN A 152 8.50 -14.37 0.29
C ASN A 152 7.12 -14.63 -0.31
N VAL A 153 7.07 -15.27 -1.49
CA VAL A 153 5.82 -15.62 -2.19
C VAL A 153 4.99 -16.60 -1.36
N ILE A 154 5.62 -17.68 -0.87
CA ILE A 154 4.93 -18.71 -0.08
C ILE A 154 4.38 -18.10 1.21
N ALA A 155 5.19 -17.33 1.94
CA ALA A 155 4.76 -16.71 3.19
C ALA A 155 3.57 -15.77 2.98
N GLN A 156 3.57 -14.94 1.91
CA GLN A 156 2.46 -14.03 1.60
C GLN A 156 1.17 -14.76 1.23
N LEU A 157 1.26 -15.86 0.46
CA LEU A 157 0.07 -16.65 0.11
C LEU A 157 -0.53 -17.33 1.35
N ILE A 158 0.31 -17.96 2.18
CA ILE A 158 -0.13 -18.58 3.44
C ILE A 158 -0.74 -17.53 4.37
N GLU A 159 -0.08 -16.39 4.54
CA GLU A 159 -0.58 -15.26 5.33
C GLU A 159 -1.97 -14.84 4.87
N GLN A 160 -2.18 -14.65 3.57
CA GLN A 160 -3.47 -14.23 3.03
C GLN A 160 -4.58 -15.28 3.26
N ILE A 161 -4.27 -16.56 3.06
CA ILE A 161 -5.22 -17.64 3.27
C ILE A 161 -5.62 -17.73 4.76
N ILE A 162 -4.64 -17.68 5.66
CA ILE A 162 -4.88 -17.74 7.11
C ILE A 162 -5.68 -16.50 7.56
N ARG A 163 -5.31 -15.30 7.09
CA ARG A 163 -6.05 -14.07 7.36
C ARG A 163 -7.52 -14.22 7.02
N MET A 164 -7.81 -14.70 5.80
CA MET A 164 -9.17 -14.89 5.33
C MET A 164 -9.91 -15.94 6.17
N ALA A 165 -9.29 -17.08 6.43
CA ALA A 165 -9.91 -18.17 7.19
C ALA A 165 -10.27 -17.74 8.61
N ILE A 166 -9.35 -17.11 9.34
CA ILE A 166 -9.59 -16.64 10.72
C ILE A 166 -10.62 -15.51 10.72
N ALA A 167 -10.50 -14.53 9.83
CA ALA A 167 -11.43 -13.42 9.78
C ALA A 167 -12.86 -13.89 9.50
N ILE A 168 -13.05 -14.80 8.54
CA ILE A 168 -14.38 -15.34 8.20
C ILE A 168 -14.93 -16.19 9.37
N ALA A 169 -14.09 -17.01 10.00
CA ALA A 169 -14.52 -17.79 11.16
C ALA A 169 -14.94 -16.89 12.34
N ALA A 170 -14.15 -15.85 12.64
CA ALA A 170 -14.45 -14.90 13.69
C ALA A 170 -15.68 -14.03 13.37
N LEU A 171 -15.88 -13.62 12.12
CA LEU A 171 -17.03 -12.83 11.68
C LEU A 171 -18.35 -13.58 11.89
N ARG A 172 -18.39 -14.90 11.65
CA ARG A 172 -19.60 -15.71 11.88
C ARG A 172 -20.10 -15.64 13.31
N VAL A 173 -19.22 -15.39 14.27
CA VAL A 173 -19.55 -15.32 15.70
C VAL A 173 -19.69 -13.88 16.17
N LEU A 174 -18.77 -13.00 15.79
CA LEU A 174 -18.65 -11.66 16.37
C LEU A 174 -19.47 -10.59 15.62
N ALA A 175 -19.77 -10.77 14.34
CA ALA A 175 -20.49 -9.76 13.57
C ALA A 175 -21.92 -9.51 14.09
N GLN A 176 -22.55 -10.49 14.70
CA GLN A 176 -23.88 -10.35 15.31
C GLN A 176 -23.93 -9.38 16.48
N TRP A 177 -22.79 -9.05 17.10
CA TRP A 177 -22.70 -8.11 18.23
C TRP A 177 -22.45 -6.66 17.78
N GLY A 178 -22.44 -6.41 16.47
CA GLY A 178 -22.34 -5.08 15.88
C GLY A 178 -21.05 -4.83 15.12
N ALA A 179 -21.03 -3.68 14.41
CA ALA A 179 -19.96 -3.34 13.47
C ALA A 179 -18.56 -3.28 14.11
N GLY A 180 -18.45 -2.80 15.36
CA GLY A 180 -17.18 -2.74 16.08
C GLY A 180 -16.57 -4.12 16.32
N TYR A 181 -17.37 -5.09 16.76
CA TYR A 181 -16.95 -6.47 16.96
C TYR A 181 -16.67 -7.17 15.63
N GLY A 182 -17.45 -6.86 14.58
CA GLY A 182 -17.16 -7.33 13.23
C GLY A 182 -15.81 -6.85 12.72
N CYS A 183 -15.47 -5.57 12.90
CA CYS A 183 -14.15 -5.04 12.58
C CYS A 183 -13.04 -5.72 13.42
N ALA A 184 -13.28 -5.92 14.72
CA ALA A 184 -12.34 -6.63 15.60
C ALA A 184 -12.07 -8.06 15.12
N ALA A 185 -13.10 -8.78 14.64
CA ALA A 185 -12.96 -10.11 14.05
C ALA A 185 -12.06 -10.12 12.82
N VAL A 186 -12.23 -9.15 11.91
CA VAL A 186 -11.41 -9.04 10.69
C VAL A 186 -9.95 -8.77 11.04
N VAL A 187 -9.69 -7.82 11.93
CA VAL A 187 -8.31 -7.45 12.29
C VAL A 187 -7.60 -8.51 13.12
N LEU A 188 -8.35 -9.33 13.87
CA LEU A 188 -7.80 -10.51 14.55
C LEU A 188 -7.16 -11.47 13.55
N GLY A 189 -7.84 -11.72 12.41
CA GLY A 189 -7.29 -12.51 11.32
C GLY A 189 -5.97 -11.92 10.79
N SER A 190 -5.88 -10.59 10.67
CA SER A 190 -4.66 -9.91 10.25
C SER A 190 -3.53 -10.08 11.26
N THR A 191 -3.79 -9.86 12.54
CA THR A 191 -2.78 -9.97 13.59
C THR A 191 -2.20 -11.39 13.71
N VAL A 192 -3.06 -12.40 13.71
CA VAL A 192 -2.60 -13.80 13.81
C VAL A 192 -1.85 -14.22 12.55
N SER A 193 -2.33 -13.84 11.36
CA SER A 193 -1.64 -14.17 10.10
C SER A 193 -0.26 -13.54 9.98
N GLU A 194 -0.07 -12.31 10.46
CA GLU A 194 1.24 -11.65 10.51
C GLU A 194 2.21 -12.40 11.44
N GLY A 195 1.74 -12.85 12.61
CA GLY A 195 2.54 -13.66 13.52
C GLY A 195 3.01 -14.98 12.88
N ILE A 196 2.10 -15.69 12.20
CA ILE A 196 2.40 -16.93 11.49
C ILE A 196 3.35 -16.66 10.31
N SER A 197 3.11 -15.60 9.53
CA SER A 197 3.98 -15.19 8.42
C SER A 197 5.40 -14.88 8.91
N CYS A 198 5.53 -14.18 10.03
CA CYS A 198 6.80 -13.90 10.68
C CYS A 198 7.52 -15.20 11.07
N ALA A 199 6.84 -16.12 11.74
CA ALA A 199 7.41 -17.41 12.13
C ALA A 199 7.87 -18.24 10.91
N LEU A 200 7.08 -18.26 9.83
CA LEU A 200 7.44 -18.91 8.57
C LEU A 200 8.69 -18.29 7.95
N MET A 201 8.80 -16.97 7.93
CA MET A 201 9.97 -16.28 7.38
C MET A 201 11.23 -16.61 8.15
N PHE A 202 11.19 -16.68 9.48
CA PHE A 202 12.32 -17.14 10.30
C PHE A 202 12.64 -18.61 10.09
N ALA A 203 11.64 -19.48 9.94
CA ALA A 203 11.83 -20.89 9.64
C ALA A 203 12.51 -21.10 8.28
N PHE A 204 12.14 -20.32 7.25
CA PHE A 204 12.84 -20.33 5.96
C PHE A 204 14.27 -19.79 6.07
N ALA A 205 14.48 -18.72 6.84
CA ALA A 205 15.81 -18.18 7.07
C ALA A 205 16.73 -19.21 7.75
N ALA A 206 16.24 -19.92 8.77
CA ALA A 206 17.02 -20.95 9.48
C ALA A 206 17.44 -22.12 8.58
N LYS A 207 16.65 -22.44 7.54
CA LYS A 207 16.95 -23.52 6.57
C LYS A 207 17.81 -23.04 5.40
N THR A 208 18.13 -21.77 5.30
CA THR A 208 18.81 -21.19 4.15
C THR A 208 20.31 -21.02 4.46
N PRO A 209 21.24 -21.69 3.73
CA PRO A 209 22.68 -21.69 4.05
C PRO A 209 23.33 -20.30 4.07
N GLU A 210 22.83 -19.34 3.27
CA GLU A 210 23.33 -17.98 3.22
C GLU A 210 23.09 -17.20 4.53
N PHE A 211 22.15 -17.66 5.35
CA PHE A 211 21.86 -17.12 6.68
C PHE A 211 22.53 -17.91 7.82
N ALA A 212 23.28 -18.98 7.49
CA ALA A 212 24.08 -19.69 8.48
C ALA A 212 25.22 -18.78 8.97
N ARG A 213 25.51 -18.82 10.27
CA ARG A 213 26.64 -18.09 10.86
C ARG A 213 27.94 -18.67 10.33
N ARG A 214 28.85 -17.82 9.82
CA ARG A 214 30.21 -18.15 9.48
C ARG A 214 31.14 -17.75 10.63
N ALA A 215 32.21 -18.52 10.86
CA ALA A 215 33.15 -18.28 11.95
C ALA A 215 33.80 -16.88 11.87
N ASP A 216 34.08 -16.42 10.65
CA ASP A 216 34.77 -15.15 10.37
C ASP A 216 33.84 -13.95 10.21
N GLU A 217 32.55 -14.08 10.60
CA GLU A 217 31.57 -13.02 10.41
C GLU A 217 31.70 -11.98 11.51
N PRO A 218 31.88 -10.68 11.17
CA PRO A 218 31.98 -9.62 12.16
C PRO A 218 30.68 -9.48 12.95
N LEU A 219 30.78 -9.22 14.25
CA LEU A 219 29.63 -9.02 15.13
C LEU A 219 28.76 -7.84 14.70
N GLN A 220 29.36 -6.79 14.08
CA GLN A 220 28.67 -5.61 13.56
C GLN A 220 29.05 -5.41 12.09
N PRO A 221 28.25 -5.96 11.14
CA PRO A 221 28.55 -5.92 9.70
C PRO A 221 28.26 -4.56 9.06
N TYR A 222 27.55 -3.67 9.73
CA TYR A 222 27.21 -2.30 9.32
C TYR A 222 27.18 -1.38 10.55
N THR A 223 27.33 -0.08 10.30
CA THR A 223 27.24 0.94 11.36
C THR A 223 25.79 1.38 11.51
N GLN A 224 25.34 1.65 12.75
CA GLN A 224 24.01 2.18 13.00
C GLN A 224 23.74 3.47 12.19
N LYS A 225 24.78 4.31 12.01
CA LYS A 225 24.69 5.51 11.18
C LYS A 225 24.33 5.20 9.73
N GLU A 226 24.89 4.13 9.13
CA GLU A 226 24.56 3.70 7.77
C GLU A 226 23.09 3.29 7.66
N LEU A 227 22.55 2.63 8.69
CA LEU A 227 21.15 2.25 8.75
C LEU A 227 20.23 3.49 8.83
N TYR A 228 20.50 4.39 9.76
CA TYR A 228 19.67 5.59 9.97
C TYR A 228 19.69 6.55 8.77
N VAL A 229 20.81 6.69 8.07
CA VAL A 229 20.90 7.50 6.84
C VAL A 229 19.97 6.97 5.73
N ILE A 230 19.71 5.66 5.71
CA ILE A 230 18.78 5.06 4.73
C ILE A 230 17.33 5.18 5.24
N VAL A 231 17.11 4.88 6.51
CA VAL A 231 15.79 4.73 7.13
C VAL A 231 15.08 6.08 7.31
N LEU A 232 15.75 7.07 7.93
CA LEU A 232 15.12 8.32 8.35
C LEU A 232 14.46 9.14 7.22
N PRO A 233 15.11 9.35 6.05
CA PRO A 233 14.47 10.13 4.98
C PRO A 233 13.26 9.42 4.38
N VAL A 234 13.34 8.10 4.21
CA VAL A 234 12.24 7.28 3.67
C VAL A 234 11.07 7.28 4.66
N GLU A 235 11.37 7.14 5.94
CA GLU A 235 10.35 7.08 6.98
C GLU A 235 9.64 8.40 7.18
N GLY A 236 10.36 9.52 7.25
CA GLY A 236 9.77 10.83 7.41
C GLY A 236 8.72 11.15 6.35
N SER A 237 9.00 10.83 5.09
CA SER A 237 8.06 11.02 3.99
C SER A 237 6.84 10.09 4.07
N ARG A 238 7.04 8.83 4.47
CA ARG A 238 5.95 7.85 4.61
C ARG A 238 5.04 8.18 5.80
N LEU A 239 5.63 8.57 6.92
CA LEU A 239 4.89 8.94 8.12
C LEU A 239 4.02 10.19 7.87
N LEU A 240 4.57 11.19 7.19
CA LEU A 240 3.82 12.39 6.82
C LEU A 240 2.66 12.04 5.87
N ALA A 241 2.92 11.25 4.83
CA ALA A 241 1.88 10.82 3.89
C ALA A 241 0.77 10.00 4.56
N SER A 242 1.13 9.03 5.42
CA SER A 242 0.14 8.20 6.12
C SER A 242 -0.64 9.02 7.17
N GLY A 243 0.00 9.97 7.83
CA GLY A 243 -0.67 10.90 8.75
C GLY A 243 -1.71 11.77 8.05
N LEU A 244 -1.35 12.38 6.93
CA LEU A 244 -2.30 13.18 6.12
C LEU A 244 -3.45 12.32 5.60
N GLN A 245 -3.17 11.10 5.16
CA GLN A 245 -4.19 10.16 4.73
C GLN A 245 -5.14 9.75 5.86
N ALA A 246 -4.64 9.58 7.09
CA ALA A 246 -5.46 9.29 8.25
C ALA A 246 -6.38 10.46 8.61
N ILE A 247 -5.85 11.70 8.58
CA ILE A 247 -6.64 12.92 8.77
C ILE A 247 -7.72 13.04 7.69
N GLU A 248 -7.35 12.91 6.41
CA GLU A 248 -8.30 12.94 5.30
C GLU A 248 -9.41 11.90 5.48
N SER A 249 -9.02 10.65 5.76
CA SER A 249 -9.97 9.54 5.90
C SER A 249 -10.94 9.74 7.06
N SER A 250 -10.50 10.32 8.17
CA SER A 250 -11.37 10.62 9.32
C SER A 250 -12.26 11.82 9.09
N LEU A 251 -11.77 12.81 8.36
CA LEU A 251 -12.51 14.05 8.07
C LEU A 251 -13.72 13.80 7.16
N ILE A 252 -13.62 12.84 6.22
CA ILE A 252 -14.71 12.56 5.27
C ILE A 252 -16.01 12.17 5.97
N PRO A 253 -16.09 11.09 6.78
CA PRO A 253 -17.35 10.74 7.43
C PRO A 253 -17.77 11.75 8.49
N TYR A 254 -16.82 12.46 9.12
CA TYR A 254 -17.15 13.53 10.07
C TYR A 254 -17.89 14.70 9.38
N THR A 255 -17.33 15.22 8.30
CA THR A 255 -17.95 16.34 7.56
C THR A 255 -19.21 15.92 6.80
N LEU A 256 -19.25 14.66 6.32
CA LEU A 256 -20.42 14.11 5.67
C LEU A 256 -21.60 13.94 6.66
N ALA A 257 -21.32 13.62 7.92
CA ALA A 257 -22.34 13.54 8.96
C ALA A 257 -22.98 14.89 9.26
N LEU A 258 -22.26 16.00 9.05
CA LEU A 258 -22.83 17.36 9.15
C LEU A 258 -23.85 17.64 8.03
N TYR A 259 -23.65 17.04 6.85
CA TYR A 259 -24.57 17.14 5.72
C TYR A 259 -25.78 16.21 5.86
N THR A 260 -25.54 14.94 6.17
CA THR A 260 -26.60 13.91 6.25
C THR A 260 -27.43 14.00 7.52
N GLY A 261 -26.94 14.66 8.57
CA GLY A 261 -27.54 14.65 9.91
C GLY A 261 -27.42 13.29 10.64
N SER A 262 -26.82 12.27 10.00
CA SER A 262 -26.70 10.91 10.52
C SER A 262 -25.26 10.41 10.36
N ARG A 263 -24.67 10.01 11.47
CA ARG A 263 -23.31 9.46 11.45
C ARG A 263 -23.27 8.06 10.82
N ALA A 264 -24.31 7.27 11.04
CA ALA A 264 -24.41 5.93 10.48
C ALA A 264 -24.47 5.99 8.95
N ASP A 265 -25.31 6.89 8.39
CA ASP A 265 -25.44 7.07 6.94
C ASP A 265 -24.13 7.61 6.30
N ALA A 266 -23.50 8.58 6.96
CA ALA A 266 -22.21 9.10 6.50
C ALA A 266 -21.13 8.02 6.48
N MET A 267 -21.10 7.17 7.50
CA MET A 267 -20.17 6.05 7.59
C MET A 267 -20.48 4.98 6.54
N ALA A 268 -21.76 4.71 6.28
CA ALA A 268 -22.20 3.77 5.24
C ALA A 268 -21.78 4.26 3.85
N GLN A 269 -22.06 5.51 3.50
CA GLN A 269 -21.64 6.10 2.23
C GLN A 269 -20.12 6.09 2.05
N TYR A 270 -19.37 6.43 3.11
CA TYR A 270 -17.91 6.35 3.10
C TYR A 270 -17.42 4.90 2.87
N GLY A 271 -18.04 3.93 3.52
CA GLY A 271 -17.73 2.51 3.40
C GLY A 271 -18.04 1.96 2.01
N SER A 272 -19.21 2.28 1.47
CA SER A 272 -19.62 1.91 0.12
C SER A 272 -18.65 2.47 -0.93
N LEU A 273 -18.18 3.69 -0.76
CA LEU A 273 -17.23 4.31 -1.68
C LEU A 273 -15.80 3.77 -1.49
N LYS A 274 -15.20 3.96 -0.29
CA LYS A 274 -13.78 3.61 -0.02
C LYS A 274 -13.56 2.12 0.16
N GLY A 275 -14.53 1.42 0.74
CA GLY A 275 -14.44 -0.01 1.05
C GLY A 275 -14.82 -0.94 -0.09
N MET A 276 -15.74 -0.51 -0.98
CA MET A 276 -16.33 -1.35 -2.02
C MET A 276 -16.10 -0.80 -3.44
N ALA A 277 -16.56 0.43 -3.75
CA ALA A 277 -16.48 0.98 -5.11
C ALA A 277 -15.05 1.20 -5.59
N LEU A 278 -14.19 1.88 -4.81
CA LEU A 278 -12.80 2.14 -5.20
C LEU A 278 -11.97 0.87 -5.40
N PRO A 279 -12.01 -0.16 -4.52
CA PRO A 279 -11.30 -1.41 -4.77
C PRO A 279 -11.74 -2.11 -6.05
N LEU A 280 -13.03 -2.09 -6.36
CA LEU A 280 -13.56 -2.64 -7.61
C LEU A 280 -13.01 -1.88 -8.82
N LEU A 281 -13.01 -0.55 -8.75
CA LEU A 281 -12.48 0.32 -9.79
C LEU A 281 -10.99 0.08 -10.03
N PHE A 282 -10.18 -0.10 -8.98
CA PHE A 282 -8.74 -0.35 -9.10
C PHE A 282 -8.37 -1.79 -9.43
N PHE A 283 -9.32 -2.72 -9.44
CA PHE A 283 -9.02 -4.12 -9.73
C PHE A 283 -8.44 -4.34 -11.14
N PRO A 284 -9.00 -3.80 -12.25
CA PRO A 284 -8.38 -3.93 -13.57
C PRO A 284 -7.00 -3.26 -13.66
N PHE A 285 -6.79 -2.13 -12.98
CA PHE A 285 -5.48 -1.48 -12.92
C PHE A 285 -4.39 -2.40 -12.36
N SER A 286 -4.77 -3.38 -11.57
CA SER A 286 -3.82 -4.35 -11.01
C SER A 286 -3.08 -5.15 -12.07
N VAL A 287 -3.73 -5.47 -13.17
CA VAL A 287 -3.12 -6.15 -14.32
C VAL A 287 -2.10 -5.23 -14.99
N LEU A 288 -2.49 -3.98 -15.18
CA LEU A 288 -1.64 -2.96 -15.80
C LEU A 288 -0.40 -2.64 -14.95
N SER A 289 -0.57 -2.54 -13.63
CA SER A 289 0.56 -2.29 -12.71
C SER A 289 1.59 -3.43 -12.71
N ALA A 290 1.15 -4.67 -12.98
CA ALA A 290 2.05 -5.80 -13.15
C ALA A 290 2.92 -5.68 -14.41
N LEU A 291 2.34 -5.22 -15.53
CA LEU A 291 3.08 -4.92 -16.77
C LEU A 291 4.07 -3.77 -16.56
N SER A 292 3.67 -2.74 -15.83
CA SER A 292 4.54 -1.59 -15.50
C SER A 292 5.77 -2.02 -14.72
N GLY A 293 5.64 -2.94 -13.78
CA GLY A 293 6.75 -3.49 -13.02
C GLY A 293 7.84 -4.15 -13.90
N LEU A 294 7.47 -4.65 -15.07
CA LEU A 294 8.41 -5.22 -16.04
C LEU A 294 9.10 -4.15 -16.90
N LEU A 295 8.39 -3.06 -17.24
CA LEU A 295 8.91 -2.00 -18.13
C LEU A 295 9.70 -0.93 -17.37
N MET A 296 9.39 -0.70 -16.09
CA MET A 296 10.05 0.33 -15.28
C MET A 296 11.58 0.19 -15.24
N PRO A 297 12.17 -1.00 -14.99
CA PRO A 297 13.62 -1.17 -15.01
C PRO A 297 14.25 -0.84 -16.36
N GLU A 298 13.55 -1.09 -17.47
CA GLU A 298 14.04 -0.78 -18.81
C GLU A 298 14.05 0.74 -19.06
N ILE A 299 13.00 1.46 -18.59
CA ILE A 299 12.95 2.93 -18.66
C ILE A 299 14.10 3.53 -17.85
N THR A 300 14.25 3.09 -16.59
CA THR A 300 15.34 3.56 -15.73
C THR A 300 16.71 3.31 -16.37
N ARG A 301 16.91 2.14 -16.96
CA ARG A 301 18.15 1.77 -17.62
C ARG A 301 18.44 2.62 -18.87
N ALA A 302 17.43 2.85 -19.71
CA ALA A 302 17.57 3.70 -20.90
C ALA A 302 17.91 5.14 -20.48
N HIS A 303 17.20 5.66 -19.48
CA HIS A 303 17.44 7.00 -18.94
C HIS A 303 18.86 7.15 -18.34
N THR A 304 19.30 6.20 -17.52
CA THR A 304 20.64 6.22 -16.90
C THR A 304 21.77 6.16 -17.94
N LYS A 305 21.53 5.50 -19.08
CA LYS A 305 22.47 5.47 -20.21
C LYS A 305 22.49 6.77 -21.05
N GLY A 306 21.59 7.71 -20.78
CA GLY A 306 21.43 8.93 -21.54
C GLY A 306 20.73 8.73 -22.90
N ASP A 307 20.12 7.55 -23.14
CA ASP A 307 19.35 7.29 -24.36
C ASP A 307 17.95 7.89 -24.24
N THR A 308 17.86 9.17 -24.58
CA THR A 308 16.61 9.93 -24.52
C THR A 308 15.57 9.42 -25.52
N ALA A 309 16.02 8.92 -26.69
CA ALA A 309 15.10 8.40 -27.70
C ALA A 309 14.43 7.10 -27.25
N ALA A 310 15.20 6.14 -26.70
CA ALA A 310 14.66 4.92 -26.13
C ALA A 310 13.76 5.20 -24.92
N THR A 311 14.19 6.08 -24.01
CA THR A 311 13.39 6.50 -22.85
C THR A 311 12.04 7.06 -23.27
N ARG A 312 12.05 8.00 -24.22
CA ARG A 312 10.83 8.62 -24.77
C ARG A 312 9.92 7.57 -25.41
N ARG A 313 10.46 6.68 -26.22
CA ARG A 313 9.69 5.62 -26.90
C ARG A 313 9.01 4.70 -25.89
N LEU A 314 9.74 4.24 -24.85
CA LEU A 314 9.21 3.36 -23.80
C LEU A 314 8.10 4.04 -22.99
N VAL A 315 8.33 5.29 -22.55
CA VAL A 315 7.34 6.07 -21.78
C VAL A 315 6.07 6.30 -22.60
N PHE A 316 6.19 6.74 -23.86
CA PHE A 316 5.00 6.94 -24.71
C PHE A 316 4.27 5.65 -25.04
N THR A 317 4.98 4.52 -25.16
CA THR A 317 4.36 3.20 -25.32
C THR A 317 3.55 2.84 -24.09
N MET A 318 4.12 3.03 -22.88
CA MET A 318 3.40 2.81 -21.63
C MET A 318 2.17 3.71 -21.51
N LEU A 319 2.29 5.00 -21.83
CA LEU A 319 1.14 5.91 -21.79
C LEU A 319 0.03 5.51 -22.75
N LYS A 320 0.38 5.09 -23.99
CA LYS A 320 -0.60 4.62 -24.97
C LYS A 320 -1.32 3.35 -24.50
N VAL A 321 -0.57 2.37 -24.02
CA VAL A 321 -1.15 1.10 -23.52
C VAL A 321 -2.03 1.37 -22.30
N THR A 322 -1.54 2.17 -21.35
CA THR A 322 -2.31 2.56 -20.17
C THR A 322 -3.56 3.34 -20.55
N GLY A 323 -3.44 4.32 -21.45
CA GLY A 323 -4.55 5.15 -21.90
C GLY A 323 -5.64 4.33 -22.61
N ALA A 324 -5.25 3.43 -23.54
CA ALA A 324 -6.20 2.56 -24.22
C ALA A 324 -6.92 1.61 -23.23
N PHE A 325 -6.15 0.98 -22.34
CA PHE A 325 -6.71 0.07 -21.33
C PHE A 325 -7.62 0.80 -20.35
N SER A 326 -7.18 1.96 -19.84
CA SER A 326 -7.95 2.74 -18.87
C SER A 326 -9.24 3.31 -19.46
N LEU A 327 -9.22 3.71 -20.73
CA LEU A 327 -10.41 4.16 -21.46
C LEU A 327 -11.40 3.01 -21.63
N ALA A 328 -10.92 1.83 -22.02
CA ALA A 328 -11.76 0.63 -22.14
C ALA A 328 -12.36 0.22 -20.80
N ALA A 329 -11.54 0.20 -19.72
CA ALA A 329 -12.01 -0.10 -18.36
C ALA A 329 -13.00 0.94 -17.84
N GLY A 330 -12.71 2.24 -18.02
CA GLY A 330 -13.60 3.34 -17.64
C GLY A 330 -14.94 3.27 -18.36
N THR A 331 -14.95 3.05 -19.68
CA THR A 331 -16.17 2.83 -20.46
C THR A 331 -16.94 1.62 -19.97
N GLY A 332 -16.23 0.51 -19.67
CA GLY A 332 -16.84 -0.67 -19.06
C GLY A 332 -17.52 -0.38 -17.72
N PHE A 333 -16.90 0.42 -16.85
CA PHE A 333 -17.51 0.81 -15.58
C PHE A 333 -18.68 1.78 -15.73
N VAL A 334 -18.65 2.68 -16.70
CA VAL A 334 -19.77 3.59 -16.98
C VAL A 334 -20.99 2.78 -17.48
N LEU A 335 -20.78 1.80 -18.36
CA LEU A 335 -21.87 1.03 -18.96
C LEU A 335 -22.36 -0.12 -18.05
N PHE A 336 -21.43 -0.80 -17.40
CA PHE A 336 -21.71 -2.04 -16.67
C PHE A 336 -21.43 -1.94 -15.16
N GLY A 337 -20.95 -0.79 -14.66
CA GLY A 337 -20.55 -0.63 -13.25
C GLY A 337 -21.69 -0.84 -12.27
N ALA A 338 -22.90 -0.31 -12.58
CA ALA A 338 -24.07 -0.48 -11.73
C ALA A 338 -24.52 -1.96 -11.65
N PRO A 339 -24.76 -2.68 -12.75
CA PRO A 339 -25.12 -4.11 -12.68
C PRO A 339 -24.00 -4.97 -12.08
N LEU A 340 -22.73 -4.65 -12.35
CA LEU A 340 -21.58 -5.37 -11.80
C LEU A 340 -21.50 -5.25 -10.27
N ALA A 341 -21.63 -4.02 -9.74
CA ALA A 341 -21.58 -3.79 -8.32
C ALA A 341 -22.79 -4.37 -7.58
N SER A 342 -23.99 -4.24 -8.18
CA SER A 342 -25.20 -4.86 -7.64
C SER A 342 -25.11 -6.38 -7.60
N PHE A 343 -24.48 -6.99 -8.59
CA PHE A 343 -24.21 -8.44 -8.58
C PHE A 343 -23.19 -8.85 -7.51
N ILE A 344 -22.10 -8.07 -7.35
CA ILE A 344 -21.00 -8.39 -6.44
C ILE A 344 -21.36 -8.07 -4.99
N TYR A 345 -21.86 -6.86 -4.73
CA TYR A 345 -22.08 -6.33 -3.37
C TYR A 345 -23.53 -6.28 -2.93
N ARG A 346 -24.48 -6.51 -3.86
CA ARG A 346 -25.93 -6.39 -3.64
C ARG A 346 -26.34 -5.02 -3.11
N ASP A 347 -25.62 -3.98 -3.53
CA ASP A 347 -25.76 -2.59 -3.10
C ASP A 347 -25.83 -1.69 -4.33
N ALA A 348 -26.95 -0.99 -4.51
CA ALA A 348 -27.19 -0.11 -5.65
C ALA A 348 -26.35 1.19 -5.55
N GLU A 349 -26.10 1.68 -4.35
CA GLU A 349 -25.30 2.90 -4.12
C GLU A 349 -23.85 2.72 -4.56
N VAL A 350 -23.26 1.54 -4.25
CA VAL A 350 -21.93 1.16 -4.75
C VAL A 350 -21.91 1.18 -6.28
N GLY A 351 -23.00 0.71 -6.93
CA GLY A 351 -23.14 0.72 -8.38
C GLY A 351 -23.08 2.12 -8.98
N GLU A 352 -23.75 3.06 -8.34
CA GLU A 352 -23.75 4.46 -8.79
C GLU A 352 -22.36 5.09 -8.64
N TYR A 353 -21.68 4.87 -7.53
CA TYR A 353 -20.30 5.34 -7.34
C TYR A 353 -19.35 4.76 -8.39
N VAL A 354 -19.45 3.47 -8.69
CA VAL A 354 -18.62 2.83 -9.73
C VAL A 354 -18.89 3.44 -11.10
N ARG A 355 -20.16 3.70 -11.44
CA ARG A 355 -20.53 4.33 -12.70
C ARG A 355 -19.96 5.76 -12.82
N ILE A 356 -20.12 6.59 -11.80
CA ILE A 356 -19.62 7.97 -11.80
C ILE A 356 -18.08 7.99 -11.84
N LEU A 357 -17.43 7.17 -11.02
CA LEU A 357 -15.97 7.08 -10.99
C LEU A 357 -15.39 6.41 -12.24
N GLY A 358 -16.19 5.68 -13.00
CA GLY A 358 -15.81 5.15 -14.30
C GLY A 358 -15.32 6.21 -15.27
N PHE A 359 -15.88 7.44 -15.23
CA PHE A 359 -15.41 8.58 -16.02
C PHE A 359 -14.01 9.07 -15.59
N VAL A 360 -13.66 8.87 -14.31
CA VAL A 360 -12.40 9.34 -13.73
C VAL A 360 -11.31 8.25 -13.80
N ALA A 361 -11.70 6.99 -13.92
CA ALA A 361 -10.79 5.86 -13.95
C ALA A 361 -9.63 6.01 -14.96
N PRO A 362 -9.82 6.53 -16.18
CA PRO A 362 -8.72 6.76 -17.11
C PRO A 362 -7.64 7.68 -16.54
N PHE A 363 -8.04 8.75 -15.86
CA PHE A 363 -7.10 9.70 -15.25
C PHE A 363 -6.40 9.12 -14.03
N MET A 364 -7.13 8.36 -13.18
CA MET A 364 -6.54 7.68 -12.02
C MET A 364 -5.48 6.65 -12.42
N TYR A 365 -5.72 5.90 -13.48
CA TYR A 365 -4.76 4.90 -13.96
C TYR A 365 -3.56 5.55 -14.63
N LEU A 366 -3.78 6.58 -15.44
CA LEU A 366 -2.69 7.36 -16.07
C LEU A 366 -1.85 8.08 -15.02
N GLU A 367 -2.48 8.70 -14.01
CA GLU A 367 -1.80 9.35 -12.89
C GLU A 367 -0.87 8.37 -12.16
N SER A 368 -1.41 7.22 -11.74
CA SER A 368 -0.62 6.19 -11.05
C SER A 368 0.54 5.66 -11.91
N MET A 369 0.36 5.59 -13.23
CA MET A 369 1.40 5.18 -14.15
C MET A 369 2.49 6.24 -14.28
N VAL A 370 2.11 7.50 -14.45
CA VAL A 370 3.05 8.63 -14.58
C VAL A 370 3.85 8.82 -13.29
N ASP A 371 3.21 8.72 -12.13
CA ASP A 371 3.87 8.72 -10.82
C ASP A 371 4.93 7.60 -10.72
N GLY A 372 4.57 6.38 -11.15
CA GLY A 372 5.51 5.26 -11.23
C GLY A 372 6.72 5.57 -12.13
N VAL A 373 6.49 6.11 -13.32
CA VAL A 373 7.56 6.50 -14.27
C VAL A 373 8.48 7.55 -13.65
N LEU A 374 7.93 8.60 -13.02
CA LEU A 374 8.72 9.64 -12.35
C LEU A 374 9.61 9.06 -11.24
N LYS A 375 9.07 8.15 -10.42
CA LYS A 375 9.86 7.43 -9.42
C LYS A 375 10.98 6.60 -10.05
N GLY A 376 10.72 5.97 -11.18
CA GLY A 376 11.72 5.25 -11.98
C GLY A 376 12.80 6.16 -12.59
N LEU A 377 12.46 7.39 -12.93
CA LEU A 377 13.39 8.41 -13.40
C LEU A 377 14.20 9.10 -12.28
N GLY A 378 13.92 8.78 -11.01
CA GLY A 378 14.60 9.34 -9.85
C GLY A 378 13.97 10.61 -9.27
N GLU A 379 12.81 11.03 -9.79
CA GLU A 379 12.08 12.23 -9.38
C GLU A 379 11.15 12.02 -8.16
N GLN A 380 11.58 11.19 -7.21
CA GLN A 380 10.78 10.82 -6.03
C GLN A 380 10.42 12.01 -5.16
N LEU A 381 11.32 13.02 -5.05
CA LEU A 381 11.05 14.22 -4.27
C LEU A 381 9.97 15.09 -4.91
N ALA A 382 9.98 15.24 -6.24
CA ALA A 382 8.95 15.99 -6.94
C ALA A 382 7.57 15.36 -6.75
N THR A 383 7.45 14.04 -6.95
CA THR A 383 6.18 13.33 -6.73
C THR A 383 5.71 13.42 -5.29
N PHE A 384 6.63 13.42 -4.32
CA PHE A 384 6.30 13.61 -2.92
C PHE A 384 5.71 15.00 -2.64
N TYR A 385 6.33 16.07 -3.15
CA TYR A 385 5.79 17.43 -2.97
C TYR A 385 4.43 17.62 -3.64
N TYR A 386 4.22 17.03 -4.82
CA TYR A 386 2.92 17.08 -5.51
C TYR A 386 1.84 16.32 -4.73
N SER A 387 2.16 15.13 -4.21
CA SER A 387 1.24 14.38 -3.34
C SER A 387 0.93 15.11 -2.03
N LEU A 388 1.91 15.83 -1.47
CA LEU A 388 1.70 16.65 -0.27
C LEU A 388 0.76 17.82 -0.55
N ALA A 389 0.99 18.54 -1.65
CA ALA A 389 0.13 19.66 -2.06
C ALA A 389 -1.30 19.19 -2.35
N ASP A 390 -1.45 18.03 -3.02
CA ASP A 390 -2.75 17.41 -3.27
C ASP A 390 -3.47 17.03 -1.97
N SER A 391 -2.76 16.40 -1.03
CA SER A 391 -3.36 16.03 0.28
C SER A 391 -3.86 17.26 1.05
N ILE A 392 -3.08 18.34 1.06
CA ILE A 392 -3.49 19.60 1.72
C ILE A 392 -4.71 20.18 1.00
N PHE A 393 -4.71 20.22 -0.34
CA PHE A 393 -5.84 20.67 -1.13
C PHE A 393 -7.09 19.85 -0.82
N ARG A 394 -7.00 18.53 -0.81
CA ARG A 394 -8.13 17.63 -0.53
C ARG A 394 -8.67 17.82 0.88
N ILE A 395 -7.81 17.89 1.89
CA ILE A 395 -8.24 18.14 3.28
C ILE A 395 -9.00 19.48 3.39
N ALA A 396 -8.47 20.55 2.79
CA ALA A 396 -9.15 21.85 2.79
C ALA A 396 -10.49 21.82 2.03
N ALA A 397 -10.52 21.20 0.86
CA ALA A 397 -11.72 21.08 0.05
C ALA A 397 -12.80 20.20 0.73
N ILE A 398 -12.42 19.10 1.38
CA ILE A 398 -13.31 18.25 2.17
C ILE A 398 -13.93 19.06 3.30
N TRP A 399 -13.13 19.78 4.07
CA TRP A 399 -13.60 20.62 5.17
C TRP A 399 -14.61 21.68 4.74
N LEU A 400 -14.39 22.33 3.58
CA LEU A 400 -15.22 23.44 3.10
C LEU A 400 -16.47 22.99 2.35
N LEU A 401 -16.37 21.93 1.53
CA LEU A 401 -17.41 21.58 0.55
C LEU A 401 -18.31 20.42 1.00
N LEU A 402 -17.80 19.41 1.71
CA LEU A 402 -18.61 18.25 2.11
C LEU A 402 -19.79 18.62 3.03
N PRO A 403 -19.64 19.52 4.02
CA PRO A 403 -20.78 19.90 4.87
C PRO A 403 -21.93 20.56 4.10
N ARG A 404 -21.65 21.11 2.89
CA ARG A 404 -22.63 21.83 2.08
C ARG A 404 -23.24 21.00 0.96
N TYR A 405 -22.44 20.13 0.34
CA TYR A 405 -22.82 19.43 -0.89
C TYR A 405 -22.74 17.89 -0.76
N GLY A 406 -22.37 17.37 0.40
CA GLY A 406 -22.33 15.94 0.68
C GLY A 406 -21.40 15.14 -0.22
N MET A 407 -21.79 13.91 -0.53
CA MET A 407 -20.99 12.96 -1.32
C MET A 407 -20.70 13.45 -2.75
N ALA A 408 -21.59 14.26 -3.34
CA ALA A 408 -21.34 14.84 -4.66
C ALA A 408 -20.10 15.75 -4.67
N ALA A 409 -19.91 16.55 -3.59
CA ALA A 409 -18.67 17.32 -3.43
C ALA A 409 -17.44 16.43 -3.33
N PHE A 410 -17.52 15.33 -2.59
CA PHE A 410 -16.40 14.41 -2.46
C PHE A 410 -15.97 13.80 -3.80
N LEU A 411 -16.94 13.35 -4.60
CA LEU A 411 -16.68 12.87 -5.96
C LEU A 411 -16.05 13.96 -6.84
N GLY A 412 -16.54 15.19 -6.75
CA GLY A 412 -15.96 16.35 -7.45
C GLY A 412 -14.53 16.65 -7.01
N ILE A 413 -14.23 16.59 -5.70
CA ILE A 413 -12.88 16.75 -5.16
C ILE A 413 -11.96 15.65 -5.69
N MET A 414 -12.41 14.40 -5.72
CA MET A 414 -11.62 13.29 -6.27
C MET A 414 -11.29 13.50 -7.75
N ILE A 415 -12.24 13.96 -8.56
CA ILE A 415 -12.03 14.26 -9.97
C ILE A 415 -10.97 15.37 -10.12
N THR A 416 -11.17 16.49 -9.43
CA THR A 416 -10.30 17.67 -9.53
C THR A 416 -8.89 17.35 -9.05
N SER A 417 -8.75 16.65 -7.92
CA SER A 417 -7.47 16.21 -7.36
C SER A 417 -6.71 15.29 -8.32
N ASN A 418 -7.37 14.29 -8.87
CA ASN A 418 -6.73 13.39 -9.83
C ASN A 418 -6.27 14.12 -11.10
N LEU A 419 -7.07 15.05 -11.65
CA LEU A 419 -6.69 15.86 -12.81
C LEU A 419 -5.52 16.79 -12.49
N PHE A 420 -5.53 17.41 -11.32
CA PHE A 420 -4.48 18.30 -10.86
C PHE A 420 -3.15 17.56 -10.74
N THR A 421 -3.14 16.44 -9.99
CA THR A 421 -1.93 15.63 -9.78
C THR A 421 -1.44 15.00 -11.08
N PHE A 422 -2.35 14.49 -11.91
CA PHE A 422 -2.00 13.98 -13.24
C PHE A 422 -1.31 15.04 -14.10
N THR A 423 -1.84 16.26 -14.13
CA THR A 423 -1.28 17.36 -14.93
C THR A 423 0.12 17.75 -14.45
N LEU A 424 0.32 17.88 -13.12
CA LEU A 424 1.62 18.19 -12.53
C LEU A 424 2.64 17.09 -12.82
N ASN A 425 2.28 15.83 -12.59
CA ASN A 425 3.14 14.69 -12.83
C ASN A 425 3.46 14.54 -14.32
N LEU A 426 2.48 14.71 -15.19
CA LEU A 426 2.67 14.61 -16.65
C LEU A 426 3.63 15.70 -17.17
N THR A 427 3.44 16.96 -16.77
CA THR A 427 4.31 18.06 -17.17
C THR A 427 5.74 17.85 -16.70
N ARG A 428 5.92 17.40 -15.45
CA ARG A 428 7.26 17.07 -14.93
C ARG A 428 7.90 15.91 -15.69
N MET A 429 7.16 14.84 -15.94
CA MET A 429 7.63 13.69 -16.69
C MET A 429 8.07 14.08 -18.12
N LEU A 430 7.25 14.86 -18.83
CA LEU A 430 7.59 15.32 -20.19
C LEU A 430 8.86 16.16 -20.20
N HIS A 431 9.09 16.97 -19.16
CA HIS A 431 10.33 17.73 -19.00
C HIS A 431 11.54 16.81 -18.73
N CYS A 432 11.40 15.82 -17.88
CA CYS A 432 12.49 14.90 -17.53
C CYS A 432 12.93 14.00 -18.68
N ILE A 433 12.01 13.54 -19.52
CA ILE A 433 12.36 12.67 -20.67
C ILE A 433 13.04 13.42 -21.81
N GLN A 434 13.00 14.77 -21.81
CA GLN A 434 13.69 15.61 -22.80
C GLN A 434 15.13 15.94 -22.39
N LYS A 435 15.46 15.83 -21.11
CA LYS A 435 16.78 16.14 -20.57
C LYS A 435 17.59 14.86 -20.32
N PRO A 436 18.87 14.83 -20.70
CA PRO A 436 19.74 13.74 -20.24
C PRO A 436 19.84 13.79 -18.71
N PRO A 437 20.04 12.63 -18.06
CA PRO A 437 20.22 12.58 -16.62
C PRO A 437 21.41 13.47 -16.22
N PRO A 438 21.34 14.15 -15.05
CA PRO A 438 22.50 14.88 -14.55
C PRO A 438 23.67 13.90 -14.43
N LYS A 439 24.82 14.27 -14.99
CA LYS A 439 26.05 13.51 -14.82
C LYS A 439 26.29 13.40 -13.31
N LYS A 440 26.13 12.19 -12.73
CA LYS A 440 26.59 11.94 -11.37
C LYS A 440 28.10 12.18 -11.43
N GLU A 441 28.56 13.24 -10.81
CA GLU A 441 29.97 13.39 -10.47
C GLU A 441 30.37 12.10 -9.75
N ALA A 442 31.39 11.46 -10.30
CA ALA A 442 31.97 10.26 -9.72
C ALA A 442 32.55 10.63 -8.36
N ALA A 443 31.87 10.24 -7.29
CA ALA A 443 32.33 10.29 -5.92
C ALA A 443 32.58 8.87 -5.42
#